data_f79885c47840d22c2d455d7ea21b8886
#
_entry.id   f79885c47840d22c2d455d7ea21b8886
#
_cell.length_a   1.000
_cell.length_b   1.000
_cell.length_c   1.000
_cell.angle_alpha   90.00
_cell.angle_beta   90.00
_cell.angle_gamma   90.00
#
_symmetry.space_group_name_H-M   'P 1'
#
loop_
_entity.id
_entity.type
_entity.pdbx_description
1 polymer ?
#
loop_
_entity_poly.entity_id
_entity_poly.type
_entity_poly.pdbx_seq_one_letter_code
_entity_poly.pdbx_strand_id
1 'polypeptide(L)'
;MRLEVKAWDQLSRKEINDIFSLRSEVFVVEQECIYQDIDGKDEKADHVLLIINNELVGYTRVFNENIYFKEASFGRAVVKKNYRGEGYGHLLVEKSLEHLKTNKQSLVKISAQSDRKSVV
;
A
#
# COMPACT_ATOMS: atom_id res chain seq x y z
N MET A 1 -1.02 6.83 -16.74
CA MET A 1 -0.97 6.58 -15.29
C MET A 1 -2.38 6.39 -14.74
N ARG A 2 -2.55 5.40 -13.91
CA ARG A 2 -3.83 5.18 -13.21
C ARG A 2 -3.56 5.04 -11.72
N LEU A 3 -4.42 5.65 -10.92
CA LEU A 3 -4.38 5.54 -9.46
C LEU A 3 -5.75 5.05 -9.01
N GLU A 4 -5.81 3.78 -8.60
CA GLU A 4 -7.06 3.09 -8.32
C GLU A 4 -7.14 2.65 -6.86
N VAL A 5 -8.35 2.64 -6.29
CA VAL A 5 -8.61 2.07 -4.98
C VAL A 5 -9.57 0.90 -5.15
N LYS A 6 -9.19 -0.27 -4.66
CA LYS A 6 -10.00 -1.48 -4.77
C LYS A 6 -10.08 -2.23 -3.45
N ALA A 7 -11.27 -2.72 -3.12
CA ALA A 7 -11.43 -3.71 -2.06
C ALA A 7 -10.87 -5.06 -2.53
N TRP A 8 -10.60 -5.96 -1.58
CA TRP A 8 -10.05 -7.28 -1.89
C TRP A 8 -10.84 -8.01 -2.99
N ASP A 9 -12.16 -7.99 -2.87
CA ASP A 9 -13.04 -8.71 -3.83
C ASP A 9 -13.03 -8.10 -5.23
N GLN A 10 -12.55 -6.89 -5.38
CA GLN A 10 -12.45 -6.19 -6.67
C GLN A 10 -11.12 -6.44 -7.36
N LEU A 11 -10.15 -7.01 -6.67
CA LEU A 11 -8.83 -7.29 -7.22
C LEU A 11 -8.88 -8.53 -8.11
N SER A 12 -8.27 -8.44 -9.28
CA SER A 12 -8.06 -9.61 -10.13
C SER A 12 -6.93 -10.47 -9.56
N ARG A 13 -6.85 -11.71 -10.02
CA ARG A 13 -5.75 -12.61 -9.63
C ARG A 13 -4.40 -12.02 -10.00
N LYS A 14 -4.31 -11.41 -11.17
CA LYS A 14 -3.09 -10.75 -11.62
C LYS A 14 -2.72 -9.60 -10.69
N GLU A 15 -3.68 -8.77 -10.31
CA GLU A 15 -3.46 -7.66 -9.41
C GLU A 15 -2.95 -8.13 -8.03
N ILE A 16 -3.55 -9.18 -7.48
CA ILE A 16 -3.10 -9.77 -6.22
C ILE A 16 -1.65 -10.25 -6.34
N ASN A 17 -1.34 -10.97 -7.40
CA ASN A 17 0.02 -11.46 -7.63
C ASN A 17 1.01 -10.30 -7.76
N ASP A 18 0.66 -9.26 -8.50
CA ASP A 18 1.52 -8.09 -8.71
C ASP A 18 1.74 -7.32 -7.40
N ILE A 19 0.71 -7.16 -6.57
CA ILE A 19 0.80 -6.52 -5.26
C ILE A 19 1.79 -7.28 -4.37
N PHE A 20 1.62 -8.58 -4.25
CA PHE A 20 2.48 -9.40 -3.40
C PHE A 20 3.92 -9.44 -3.92
N SER A 21 4.10 -9.48 -5.25
CA SER A 21 5.43 -9.44 -5.85
C SER A 21 6.15 -8.13 -5.55
N LEU A 22 5.46 -7.01 -5.70
CA LEU A 22 6.03 -5.69 -5.42
C LEU A 22 6.40 -5.55 -3.94
N ARG A 23 5.52 -5.93 -3.04
CA ARG A 23 5.76 -5.87 -1.61
C ARG A 23 6.93 -6.75 -1.20
N SER A 24 6.97 -7.97 -1.69
CA SER A 24 8.05 -8.91 -1.38
C SER A 24 9.40 -8.40 -1.92
N GLU A 25 9.41 -7.90 -3.15
CA GLU A 25 10.63 -7.36 -3.76
C GLU A 25 11.23 -6.22 -2.94
N VAL A 26 10.39 -5.33 -2.44
CA VAL A 26 10.87 -4.14 -1.74
C VAL A 26 11.09 -4.41 -0.24
N PHE A 27 10.09 -4.95 0.45
CA PHE A 27 10.16 -5.06 1.90
C PHE A 27 11.02 -6.22 2.39
N VAL A 28 11.13 -7.28 1.61
CA VAL A 28 11.90 -8.46 2.01
C VAL A 28 13.25 -8.49 1.28
N VAL A 29 13.23 -8.51 -0.03
CA VAL A 29 14.45 -8.69 -0.83
C VAL A 29 15.34 -7.44 -0.80
N GLU A 30 14.83 -6.30 -1.22
CA GLU A 30 15.60 -5.06 -1.29
C GLU A 30 16.13 -4.63 0.08
N GLN A 31 15.31 -4.73 1.13
CA GLN A 31 15.68 -4.32 2.49
C GLN A 31 16.41 -5.39 3.27
N GLU A 32 16.62 -6.56 2.68
CA GLU A 32 17.30 -7.68 3.31
C GLU A 32 16.71 -7.99 4.69
N CYS A 33 15.38 -7.99 4.78
CA CYS A 33 14.68 -8.20 6.04
C CYS A 33 13.77 -9.41 5.95
N ILE A 34 14.08 -10.42 6.75
CA ILE A 34 13.30 -11.65 6.79
C ILE A 34 12.09 -11.43 7.71
N TYR A 35 10.90 -11.28 7.11
CA TYR A 35 9.65 -11.23 7.86
C TYR A 35 8.51 -11.66 6.97
N GLN A 36 7.37 -11.93 7.59
CA GLN A 36 6.20 -12.38 6.83
C GLN A 36 5.39 -11.19 6.36
N ASP A 37 5.61 -10.75 5.11
CA ASP A 37 4.88 -9.63 4.54
C ASP A 37 3.40 -9.96 4.31
N ILE A 38 3.12 -11.17 3.85
CA ILE A 38 1.73 -11.63 3.66
C ILE A 38 1.23 -12.11 5.02
N ASP A 39 0.45 -11.27 5.69
CA ASP A 39 0.09 -11.44 7.09
C ASP A 39 -1.36 -11.91 7.32
N GLY A 40 -2.07 -12.24 6.24
CA GLY A 40 -3.46 -12.68 6.33
C GLY A 40 -4.48 -11.57 6.53
N LYS A 41 -4.05 -10.31 6.46
CA LYS A 41 -4.94 -9.15 6.71
C LYS A 41 -5.38 -8.43 5.44
N ASP A 42 -4.85 -8.83 4.29
CA ASP A 42 -5.13 -8.16 3.02
C ASP A 42 -6.59 -8.27 2.59
N GLU A 43 -7.27 -9.33 3.00
CA GLU A 43 -8.69 -9.53 2.69
C GLU A 43 -9.59 -8.47 3.31
N LYS A 44 -9.16 -7.83 4.39
CA LYS A 44 -9.94 -6.81 5.11
C LYS A 44 -9.52 -5.40 4.77
N ALA A 45 -8.55 -5.25 3.87
CA ALA A 45 -8.00 -3.97 3.49
C ALA A 45 -8.62 -3.45 2.21
N ASP A 46 -8.51 -2.14 2.02
CA ASP A 46 -8.65 -1.53 0.70
C ASP A 46 -7.24 -1.30 0.15
N HIS A 47 -7.11 -1.42 -1.15
CA HIS A 47 -5.81 -1.42 -1.82
C HIS A 47 -5.70 -0.25 -2.78
N VAL A 48 -4.67 0.57 -2.61
CA VAL A 48 -4.39 1.69 -3.51
C VAL A 48 -3.29 1.25 -4.47
N LEU A 49 -3.59 1.27 -5.76
CA LEU A 49 -2.70 0.81 -6.81
C LEU A 49 -2.31 1.97 -7.72
N LEU A 50 -1.01 2.15 -7.91
CA LEU A 50 -0.47 3.09 -8.89
C LEU A 50 0.08 2.29 -10.07
N ILE A 51 -0.51 2.50 -11.24
CA ILE A 51 -0.20 1.74 -12.45
C ILE A 51 0.31 2.70 -13.51
N ILE A 52 1.50 2.41 -14.04
CA ILE A 52 2.13 3.18 -15.12
C ILE A 52 2.51 2.20 -16.23
N ASN A 53 2.07 2.46 -17.46
CA ASN A 53 2.33 1.59 -18.62
C ASN A 53 1.94 0.13 -18.35
N ASN A 54 0.77 -0.07 -17.76
CA ASN A 54 0.22 -1.37 -17.40
C ASN A 54 1.04 -2.15 -16.36
N GLU A 55 1.93 -1.49 -15.66
CA GLU A 55 2.76 -2.08 -14.61
C GLU A 55 2.36 -1.50 -13.26
N LEU A 56 2.20 -2.35 -12.24
CA LEU A 56 2.00 -1.90 -10.86
C LEU A 56 3.35 -1.42 -10.32
N VAL A 57 3.46 -0.12 -10.08
CA VAL A 57 4.72 0.51 -9.64
C VAL A 57 4.63 1.11 -8.24
N GLY A 58 3.43 1.27 -7.70
CA GLY A 58 3.23 1.80 -6.36
C GLY A 58 2.01 1.21 -5.70
N TYR A 59 2.01 1.21 -4.35
CA TYR A 59 0.95 0.55 -3.61
C TYR A 59 0.88 1.09 -2.18
N THR A 60 -0.33 1.16 -1.61
CA THR A 60 -0.55 1.27 -0.16
C THR A 60 -1.70 0.36 0.24
N ARG A 61 -1.66 -0.07 1.49
CA ARG A 61 -2.71 -0.88 2.12
C ARG A 61 -3.45 -0.01 3.14
N VAL A 62 -4.77 0.07 3.02
CA VAL A 62 -5.61 0.96 3.81
C VAL A 62 -6.61 0.16 4.63
N PHE A 63 -6.74 0.46 5.91
CA PHE A 63 -7.71 -0.17 6.81
C PHE A 63 -8.64 0.88 7.40
N ASN A 64 -9.93 0.58 7.40
CA ASN A 64 -10.93 1.39 8.11
C ASN A 64 -10.78 1.19 9.62
N GLU A 65 -11.48 2.01 10.42
CA GLU A 65 -11.46 1.90 11.88
C GLU A 65 -11.82 0.49 12.35
N ASN A 66 -11.17 0.05 13.43
CA ASN A 66 -11.43 -1.22 14.11
C ASN A 66 -11.13 -2.47 13.27
N ILE A 67 -10.38 -2.36 12.17
CA ILE A 67 -9.96 -3.52 11.39
C ILE A 67 -8.58 -3.98 11.83
N TYR A 68 -7.55 -3.16 11.64
CA TYR A 68 -6.17 -3.47 12.03
C TYR A 68 -5.82 -2.82 13.36
N PHE A 69 -6.10 -1.54 13.46
CA PHE A 69 -6.01 -0.76 14.69
C PHE A 69 -7.39 -0.22 15.04
N LYS A 70 -7.53 0.36 16.24
CA LYS A 70 -8.74 1.07 16.61
C LYS A 70 -8.99 2.23 15.65
N GLU A 71 -7.93 2.95 15.30
CA GLU A 71 -7.99 4.04 14.34
C GLU A 71 -7.94 3.50 12.91
N ALA A 72 -8.45 4.26 11.95
CA ALA A 72 -8.19 4.02 10.55
C ALA A 72 -6.68 4.13 10.29
N SER A 73 -6.16 3.39 9.33
CA SER A 73 -4.72 3.35 9.12
C SER A 73 -4.37 3.08 7.66
N PHE A 74 -3.14 3.40 7.29
CA PHE A 74 -2.56 2.88 6.05
C PHE A 74 -1.10 2.51 6.28
N GLY A 75 -0.61 1.61 5.46
CA GLY A 75 0.76 1.12 5.57
C GLY A 75 1.16 0.35 4.33
N ARG A 76 2.27 -0.37 4.42
CA ARG A 76 2.84 -1.07 3.26
C ARG A 76 3.01 -0.13 2.06
N ALA A 77 3.28 1.16 2.31
CA ALA A 77 3.50 2.15 1.27
C ALA A 77 4.80 1.82 0.53
N VAL A 78 4.73 1.68 -0.77
CA VAL A 78 5.87 1.25 -1.56
C VAL A 78 5.82 1.84 -2.96
N VAL A 79 6.99 2.23 -3.48
CA VAL A 79 7.18 2.58 -4.89
C VAL A 79 8.33 1.73 -5.42
N LYS A 80 8.14 1.13 -6.58
CA LYS A 80 9.16 0.32 -7.23
C LYS A 80 10.43 1.16 -7.44
N LYS A 81 11.60 0.55 -7.23
CA LYS A 81 12.88 1.26 -7.15
C LYS A 81 13.11 2.24 -8.30
N ASN A 82 12.83 1.84 -9.53
CA ASN A 82 13.08 2.66 -10.72
C ASN A 82 12.13 3.86 -10.86
N TYR A 83 11.11 3.92 -10.03
CA TYR A 83 10.09 4.98 -10.07
C TYR A 83 10.17 5.94 -8.88
N ARG A 84 11.16 5.77 -8.00
CA ARG A 84 11.31 6.63 -6.82
C ARG A 84 11.90 7.98 -7.20
N GLY A 85 11.63 8.99 -6.35
CA GLY A 85 12.13 10.34 -6.58
C GLY A 85 11.27 11.18 -7.52
N GLU A 86 10.10 10.68 -7.92
CA GLU A 86 9.19 11.36 -8.84
C GLU A 86 7.90 11.86 -8.18
N GLY A 87 7.81 11.74 -6.85
CA GLY A 87 6.61 12.17 -6.12
C GLY A 87 5.49 11.14 -6.04
N TYR A 88 5.69 9.92 -6.50
CA TYR A 88 4.63 8.90 -6.50
C TYR A 88 4.26 8.44 -5.10
N GLY A 89 5.22 8.39 -4.18
CA GLY A 89 4.94 8.08 -2.78
C GLY A 89 3.97 9.10 -2.17
N HIS A 90 4.14 10.36 -2.48
CA HIS A 90 3.26 11.43 -2.03
C HIS A 90 1.84 11.26 -2.57
N LEU A 91 1.71 10.91 -3.85
CA LEU A 91 0.41 10.63 -4.48
C LEU A 91 -0.31 9.47 -3.78
N LEU A 92 0.43 8.41 -3.45
CA LEU A 92 -0.13 7.25 -2.75
C LEU A 92 -0.64 7.63 -1.35
N VAL A 93 0.12 8.41 -0.61
CA VAL A 93 -0.28 8.88 0.73
C VAL A 93 -1.51 9.77 0.62
N GLU A 94 -1.51 10.73 -0.30
CA GLU A 94 -2.66 11.61 -0.51
C GLU A 94 -3.92 10.83 -0.86
N LYS A 95 -3.79 9.84 -1.75
CA LYS A 95 -4.95 9.02 -2.16
C LYS A 95 -5.47 8.18 -1.01
N SER A 96 -4.58 7.65 -0.19
CA SER A 96 -4.96 6.87 1.00
C SER A 96 -5.73 7.75 2.00
N LEU A 97 -5.25 8.94 2.27
CA LEU A 97 -5.92 9.89 3.17
C LEU A 97 -7.26 10.36 2.61
N GLU A 98 -7.33 10.64 1.31
CA GLU A 98 -8.57 11.02 0.63
C GLU A 98 -9.61 9.91 0.75
N HIS A 99 -9.21 8.67 0.53
CA HIS A 99 -10.09 7.51 0.65
C HIS A 99 -10.65 7.37 2.06
N LEU A 100 -9.81 7.54 3.07
CA LEU A 100 -10.25 7.46 4.46
C LEU A 100 -11.19 8.60 4.83
N LYS A 101 -10.97 9.81 4.32
CA LYS A 101 -11.91 10.93 4.49
C LYS A 101 -13.26 10.64 3.87
N THR A 102 -13.27 10.07 2.68
CA THR A 102 -14.50 9.68 1.98
C THR A 102 -15.28 8.67 2.82
N ASN A 103 -14.58 7.81 3.55
CA ASN A 103 -15.18 6.83 4.46
C ASN A 103 -15.48 7.42 5.85
N LYS A 104 -15.35 8.74 6.00
CA LYS A 104 -15.65 9.48 7.25
C LYS A 104 -14.80 9.04 8.44
N GLN A 105 -13.54 8.71 8.20
CA GLN A 105 -12.61 8.37 9.27
C GLN A 105 -12.07 9.64 9.90
N SER A 106 -12.16 9.76 11.23
CA SER A 106 -11.74 10.96 11.95
C SER A 106 -10.29 10.97 12.38
N LEU A 107 -9.72 9.80 12.64
CA LEU A 107 -8.33 9.65 13.05
C LEU A 107 -7.65 8.61 12.17
N VAL A 108 -6.42 8.90 11.77
CA VAL A 108 -5.64 8.01 10.91
C VAL A 108 -4.30 7.70 11.56
N LYS A 109 -3.95 6.43 11.63
CA LYS A 109 -2.67 5.96 12.11
C LYS A 109 -1.81 5.52 10.92
N ILE A 110 -0.59 6.00 10.87
CA ILE A 110 0.36 5.60 9.83
C ILE A 110 1.23 4.48 10.38
N SER A 111 1.21 3.33 9.70
CA SER A 111 2.06 2.21 10.05
C SER A 111 3.42 2.42 9.39
N ALA A 112 4.40 2.90 10.14
CA ALA A 112 5.73 3.15 9.65
C ALA A 112 6.71 2.09 10.14
N GLN A 113 7.68 1.74 9.29
CA GLN A 113 8.79 0.86 9.66
C GLN A 113 10.03 1.75 9.78
N SER A 114 10.14 2.43 10.92
CA SER A 114 11.10 3.49 11.14
C SER A 114 12.56 3.06 11.02
N ASP A 115 12.86 1.78 11.18
CA ASP A 115 14.22 1.24 11.15
C ASP A 115 14.68 0.87 9.75
N ARG A 116 13.90 1.15 8.73
CA ARG A 116 14.18 0.73 7.37
C ARG A 116 14.38 1.92 6.45
N LYS A 117 15.09 1.65 5.33
CA LYS A 117 15.27 2.65 4.28
C LYS A 117 13.91 3.08 3.74
N SER A 118 13.82 4.36 3.36
CA SER A 118 12.63 4.85 2.67
C SER A 118 12.42 4.10 1.35
N VAL A 119 11.18 3.68 1.08
CA VAL A 119 10.80 2.92 -0.11
C VAL A 119 9.77 3.66 -0.95
N VAL A 120 9.61 4.93 -0.72
CA VAL A 120 8.71 5.80 -1.48
C VAL A 120 9.44 7.01 -2.04
#